data_14e9f76ac330831342ba0ea969eede33
#
_entry.id   14e9f76ac330831342ba0ea969eede33
#
_cell.length_a   1.000
_cell.length_b   1.000
_cell.length_c   1.000
_cell.angle_alpha   90.00
_cell.angle_beta   90.00
_cell.angle_gamma   90.00
#
_symmetry.space_group_name_H-M   'P 1'
#
loop_
_entity.id
_entity.type
_entity.pdbx_description
1 polymer ?
#
loop_
_entity_poly.entity_id
_entity_poly.type
_entity_poly.pdbx_seq_one_letter_code
_entity_poly.pdbx_strand_id
1 'polypeptide(L)'
;FDTLWKHYKRLIKENGAILLFGSQPFTTDLINSNRDWFRYEIIWEKTRPSNFFLANKQPLKAHENICVFYKMQPTYNVIKWKGNNNHASKPRLSNSNIHNLTGIKNGVDTNEDKFPKSVINVKSTDNTKNLHPTQKPEKLLEWLILLYSNENEIILDNTMGSGSTV
;
A
#
# COMPACT_ATOMS: atom_id res chain seq x y z
N PHE A 1 -20.34 1.66 -7.67
CA PHE A 1 -19.54 1.67 -6.40
C PHE A 1 -20.44 1.72 -5.15
N ASP A 2 -21.58 2.38 -5.14
CA ASP A 2 -22.41 2.61 -3.93
C ASP A 2 -22.78 1.32 -3.20
N THR A 3 -23.25 0.30 -3.94
CA THR A 3 -23.56 -1.02 -3.37
C THR A 3 -22.35 -1.66 -2.71
N LEU A 4 -21.17 -1.58 -3.35
CA LEU A 4 -19.92 -2.13 -2.83
C LEU A 4 -19.52 -1.44 -1.52
N TRP A 5 -19.55 -0.10 -1.49
CA TRP A 5 -19.25 0.68 -0.28
C TRP A 5 -20.24 0.43 0.84
N LYS A 6 -21.53 0.23 0.53
CA LYS A 6 -22.53 -0.15 1.53
C LYS A 6 -22.16 -1.46 2.24
N HIS A 7 -21.70 -2.46 1.48
CA HIS A 7 -21.28 -3.73 2.05
C HIS A 7 -19.97 -3.61 2.83
N TYR A 8 -18.96 -2.93 2.30
CA TYR A 8 -17.70 -2.72 3.01
C TYR A 8 -17.90 -1.97 4.34
N LYS A 9 -18.65 -0.86 4.32
CA LYS A 9 -18.95 -0.08 5.53
C LYS A 9 -19.72 -0.87 6.59
N ARG A 10 -20.50 -1.87 6.18
CA ARG A 10 -21.24 -2.76 7.10
C ARG A 10 -20.35 -3.83 7.73
N LEU A 11 -19.36 -4.32 6.98
CA LEU A 11 -18.54 -5.48 7.38
C LEU A 11 -17.26 -5.06 8.10
N ILE A 12 -16.69 -3.92 7.76
CA ILE A 12 -15.41 -3.48 8.31
C ILE A 12 -15.56 -3.02 9.76
N LYS A 13 -14.60 -3.36 10.60
CA LYS A 13 -14.49 -2.80 11.95
C LYS A 13 -14.17 -1.31 11.87
N GLU A 14 -14.46 -0.53 12.94
CA GLU A 14 -14.18 0.91 12.96
C GLU A 14 -12.69 1.23 12.71
N ASN A 15 -11.80 0.39 13.23
CA ASN A 15 -10.36 0.47 13.06
C ASN A 15 -9.82 -0.48 11.99
N GLY A 16 -10.64 -0.90 11.06
CA GLY A 16 -10.24 -1.76 9.94
C GLY A 16 -9.78 -0.94 8.73
N ALA A 17 -8.92 -1.50 7.90
CA ALA A 17 -8.48 -0.94 6.62
C ALA A 17 -9.10 -1.66 5.44
N ILE A 18 -9.42 -0.94 4.39
CA ILE A 18 -9.86 -1.47 3.09
C ILE A 18 -8.79 -1.10 2.07
N LEU A 19 -8.20 -2.13 1.45
CA LEU A 19 -7.16 -1.99 0.45
C LEU A 19 -7.70 -2.45 -0.90
N LEU A 20 -7.69 -1.57 -1.89
CA LEU A 20 -8.22 -1.87 -3.22
C LEU A 20 -7.17 -1.58 -4.29
N PHE A 21 -6.89 -2.59 -5.11
CA PHE A 21 -5.99 -2.47 -6.24
C PHE A 21 -6.67 -1.72 -7.39
N GLY A 22 -5.92 -0.88 -8.05
CA GLY A 22 -6.40 -0.10 -9.17
C GLY A 22 -5.31 0.30 -10.15
N SER A 23 -5.77 0.83 -11.25
CA SER A 23 -4.94 1.43 -12.31
C SER A 23 -5.73 2.55 -12.95
N GLN A 24 -5.07 3.63 -13.33
CA GLN A 24 -5.75 4.73 -14.03
C GLN A 24 -6.43 4.27 -15.34
N PRO A 25 -7.64 4.80 -15.65
CA PRO A 25 -8.42 5.83 -14.92
C PRO A 25 -9.25 5.30 -13.74
N PHE A 26 -9.42 3.98 -13.62
CA PHE A 26 -10.23 3.33 -12.58
C PHE A 26 -9.84 3.76 -11.16
N THR A 27 -8.55 3.98 -10.88
CA THR A 27 -8.07 4.46 -9.58
C THR A 27 -8.71 5.80 -9.22
N THR A 28 -8.83 6.71 -10.16
CA THR A 28 -9.48 8.02 -9.93
C THR A 28 -10.96 7.84 -9.59
N ASP A 29 -11.68 7.00 -10.32
CA ASP A 29 -13.10 6.74 -10.05
C ASP A 29 -13.29 6.07 -8.69
N LEU A 30 -12.41 5.14 -8.34
CA LEU A 30 -12.41 4.46 -7.06
C LEU A 30 -12.20 5.45 -5.89
N ILE A 31 -11.22 6.33 -5.99
CA ILE A 31 -10.96 7.37 -4.98
C ILE A 31 -12.17 8.31 -4.85
N ASN A 32 -12.70 8.77 -5.97
CA ASN A 32 -13.85 9.68 -5.99
C ASN A 32 -15.11 9.05 -5.41
N SER A 33 -15.27 7.73 -5.54
CA SER A 33 -16.43 7.01 -5.03
C SER A 33 -16.52 6.97 -3.50
N ASN A 34 -15.41 7.23 -2.77
CA ASN A 34 -15.42 7.32 -1.31
C ASN A 34 -14.27 8.20 -0.78
N ARG A 35 -14.23 9.46 -1.18
CA ARG A 35 -13.18 10.42 -0.79
C ARG A 35 -13.07 10.60 0.71
N ASP A 36 -14.15 10.50 1.44
CA ASP A 36 -14.16 10.69 2.91
C ASP A 36 -13.31 9.66 3.65
N TRP A 37 -13.23 8.43 3.11
CA TRP A 37 -12.44 7.35 3.69
C TRP A 37 -11.10 7.16 3.02
N PHE A 38 -10.87 7.71 1.83
CA PHE A 38 -9.58 7.65 1.17
C PHE A 38 -8.52 8.38 2.02
N ARG A 39 -7.37 7.75 2.20
CA ARG A 39 -6.27 8.29 2.99
C ARG A 39 -5.00 8.50 2.18
N TYR A 40 -4.54 7.45 1.52
CA TYR A 40 -3.34 7.47 0.68
C TYR A 40 -3.32 6.28 -0.25
N GLU A 41 -2.33 6.29 -1.14
CA GLU A 41 -2.06 5.14 -2.00
C GLU A 41 -0.66 4.60 -1.73
N ILE A 42 -0.52 3.29 -1.98
CA ILE A 42 0.75 2.60 -2.07
C ILE A 42 0.93 2.23 -3.54
N ILE A 43 2.11 2.49 -4.09
CA ILE A 43 2.46 2.13 -5.47
C ILE A 43 3.23 0.82 -5.44
N TRP A 44 2.67 -0.21 -6.03
CA TRP A 44 3.42 -1.43 -6.30
C TRP A 44 4.13 -1.30 -7.64
N GLU A 45 5.45 -1.16 -7.59
CA GLU A 45 6.33 -1.19 -8.76
C GLU A 45 6.56 -2.65 -9.17
N LYS A 46 6.19 -2.97 -10.42
CA LYS A 46 6.31 -4.31 -10.99
C LYS A 46 7.67 -4.49 -11.64
N THR A 47 8.32 -5.63 -11.41
CA THR A 47 9.59 -5.96 -12.08
C THR A 47 9.41 -6.22 -13.58
N ARG A 48 8.20 -6.62 -14.00
CA ARG A 48 7.84 -6.79 -15.41
C ARG A 48 6.75 -5.79 -15.76
N PRO A 49 7.06 -4.77 -16.57
CA PRO A 49 6.04 -3.85 -17.07
C PRO A 49 5.07 -4.55 -18.02
N SER A 50 3.95 -3.91 -18.26
CA SER A 50 2.91 -4.38 -19.18
C SER A 50 2.68 -3.39 -20.32
N ASN A 51 1.76 -3.70 -21.23
CA ASN A 51 1.38 -2.87 -22.38
C ASN A 51 2.48 -2.73 -23.44
N PHE A 52 3.26 -3.78 -23.69
CA PHE A 52 4.34 -3.78 -24.69
C PHE A 52 3.89 -3.40 -26.11
N PHE A 53 2.64 -3.67 -26.47
CA PHE A 53 2.07 -3.29 -27.76
C PHE A 53 1.95 -1.76 -27.93
N LEU A 54 2.06 -0.98 -26.85
CA LEU A 54 2.09 0.49 -26.88
C LEU A 54 3.50 1.07 -26.71
N ALA A 55 4.53 0.26 -26.67
CA ALA A 55 5.91 0.70 -26.36
C ALA A 55 6.44 1.83 -27.24
N ASN A 56 5.98 1.89 -28.50
CA ASN A 56 6.36 2.96 -29.45
C ASN A 56 5.47 4.22 -29.35
N LYS A 57 4.49 4.24 -28.47
CA LYS A 57 3.51 5.35 -28.34
C LYS A 57 3.49 5.97 -26.95
N GLN A 58 3.84 5.20 -25.93
CA GLN A 58 3.85 5.64 -24.53
C GLN A 58 4.77 4.77 -23.69
N PRO A 59 5.20 5.24 -22.50
CA PRO A 59 5.96 4.42 -21.55
C PRO A 59 5.21 3.16 -21.15
N LEU A 60 5.96 2.08 -20.92
CA LEU A 60 5.41 0.83 -20.41
C LEU A 60 4.84 1.02 -19.00
N LYS A 61 3.74 0.37 -18.74
CA LYS A 61 3.10 0.41 -17.42
C LYS A 61 3.80 -0.51 -16.43
N ALA A 62 4.56 0.09 -15.51
CA ALA A 62 5.40 -0.62 -14.55
C ALA A 62 4.85 -0.63 -13.12
N HIS A 63 3.63 -0.13 -12.87
CA HIS A 63 3.07 -0.07 -11.53
C HIS A 63 1.55 -0.32 -11.46
N GLU A 64 1.08 -0.61 -10.26
CA GLU A 64 -0.33 -0.58 -9.88
C GLU A 64 -0.50 0.22 -8.58
N ASN A 65 -1.68 0.83 -8.43
CA ASN A 65 -2.04 1.56 -7.22
C ASN A 65 -2.74 0.63 -6.24
N ILE A 66 -2.48 0.80 -4.96
CA ILE A 66 -3.20 0.18 -3.86
C ILE A 66 -3.78 1.31 -3.03
N CYS A 67 -5.06 1.57 -3.21
CA CYS A 67 -5.78 2.62 -2.51
C CYS A 67 -6.14 2.17 -1.10
N VAL A 68 -5.78 2.95 -0.10
CA VAL A 68 -6.05 2.66 1.31
C VAL A 68 -7.18 3.55 1.82
N PHE A 69 -8.23 2.91 2.31
CA PHE A 69 -9.42 3.56 2.85
C PHE A 69 -9.66 3.12 4.29
N TYR A 70 -9.98 4.06 5.16
CA TYR A 70 -10.44 3.79 6.51
C TYR A 70 -11.20 4.98 7.11
N LYS A 71 -12.10 4.70 8.06
CA LYS A 71 -12.81 5.72 8.82
C LYS A 71 -11.95 6.28 9.94
N MET A 72 -11.44 5.40 10.79
CA MET A 72 -10.54 5.70 11.90
C MET A 72 -9.18 5.04 11.65
N GLN A 73 -8.13 5.54 12.30
CA GLN A 73 -6.79 4.97 12.16
C GLN A 73 -6.84 3.46 12.44
N PRO A 74 -6.49 2.62 11.45
CA PRO A 74 -6.48 1.18 11.61
C PRO A 74 -5.22 0.71 12.33
N THR A 75 -5.17 -0.58 12.63
CA THR A 75 -3.92 -1.26 12.93
C THR A 75 -2.90 -0.92 11.84
N TYR A 76 -1.72 -0.49 12.26
CA TYR A 76 -0.60 -0.22 11.36
C TYR A 76 0.69 -0.71 12.00
N ASN A 77 1.14 -1.88 11.59
CA ASN A 77 2.36 -2.51 12.08
C ASN A 77 3.54 -2.02 11.25
N VAL A 78 4.44 -1.26 11.83
CA VAL A 78 5.59 -0.70 11.12
C VAL A 78 6.59 -1.80 10.80
N ILE A 79 6.60 -2.27 9.56
CA ILE A 79 7.54 -3.28 9.06
C ILE A 79 8.75 -2.56 8.50
N LYS A 80 9.78 -2.41 9.34
CA LYS A 80 11.05 -1.80 8.95
C LYS A 80 11.89 -2.77 8.10
N TRP A 81 12.71 -2.22 7.23
CA TRP A 81 13.64 -2.98 6.40
C TRP A 81 15.06 -2.49 6.62
N LYS A 82 16.05 -3.38 6.42
CA LYS A 82 17.47 -3.04 6.49
C LYS A 82 17.87 -2.21 5.28
N GLY A 83 18.47 -1.07 5.51
CA GLY A 83 19.00 -0.17 4.49
C GLY A 83 20.41 0.27 4.81
N ASN A 84 21.02 1.07 3.95
CA ASN A 84 22.31 1.67 4.21
C ASN A 84 22.21 2.65 5.39
N ASN A 85 23.30 2.78 6.16
CA ASN A 85 23.39 3.75 7.25
C ASN A 85 23.00 5.15 6.79
N ASN A 86 22.23 5.86 7.61
CA ASN A 86 21.92 7.26 7.35
C ASN A 86 23.20 8.09 7.48
N HIS A 87 23.37 9.06 6.58
CA HIS A 87 24.36 10.09 6.81
C HIS A 87 24.00 10.84 8.11
N ALA A 88 24.97 10.95 9.03
CA ALA A 88 24.79 11.70 10.25
C ALA A 88 24.48 13.17 9.90
N SER A 89 23.23 13.57 10.01
CA SER A 89 22.84 14.97 9.93
C SER A 89 22.88 15.57 11.34
N LYS A 90 23.43 16.77 11.46
CA LYS A 90 23.39 17.49 12.75
C LYS A 90 21.93 17.67 13.19
N PRO A 91 21.62 17.50 14.50
CA PRO A 91 20.27 17.73 15.00
C PRO A 91 19.84 19.16 14.62
N ARG A 92 18.72 19.29 13.92
CA ARG A 92 18.09 20.59 13.67
C ARG A 92 16.90 20.73 14.61
N LEU A 93 16.83 21.84 15.34
CA LEU A 93 15.61 22.26 16.02
C LEU A 93 14.59 22.61 14.93
N SER A 94 13.57 21.80 14.78
CA SER A 94 12.47 22.14 13.90
C SER A 94 11.50 23.06 14.61
N ASN A 95 11.50 24.33 14.24
CA ASN A 95 10.49 25.32 14.65
C ASN A 95 9.27 25.30 13.69
N SER A 96 8.98 24.18 13.05
CA SER A 96 7.82 24.10 12.16
C SER A 96 6.54 23.94 12.96
N ASN A 97 5.75 25.00 13.04
CA ASN A 97 4.40 25.02 13.61
C ASN A 97 3.38 24.18 12.78
N ILE A 98 3.83 23.49 11.74
CA ILE A 98 2.95 22.78 10.80
C ILE A 98 2.39 21.48 11.38
N HIS A 99 3.00 20.90 12.43
CA HIS A 99 2.59 19.61 12.97
C HIS A 99 2.48 19.54 14.50
N ASN A 100 2.39 20.67 15.21
CA ASN A 100 2.36 20.69 16.69
C ASN A 100 3.48 19.86 17.37
N LEU A 101 4.60 19.65 16.67
CA LEU A 101 5.73 18.84 17.11
C LEU A 101 6.84 19.72 17.72
N THR A 102 6.44 20.61 18.64
CA THR A 102 7.42 21.40 19.41
C THR A 102 8.17 20.47 20.35
N GLY A 103 9.48 20.41 20.19
CA GLY A 103 10.37 19.75 21.14
C GLY A 103 10.87 18.34 20.76
N ILE A 104 10.54 17.81 19.59
CA ILE A 104 11.16 16.56 19.12
C ILE A 104 12.58 16.88 18.64
N LYS A 105 13.56 16.54 19.46
CA LYS A 105 14.94 16.41 18.99
C LYS A 105 14.97 15.23 18.00
N ASN A 106 15.04 15.53 16.72
CA ASN A 106 15.37 14.50 15.71
C ASN A 106 16.81 14.08 15.98
N GLY A 107 17.00 13.15 16.90
CA GLY A 107 18.24 12.40 17.03
C GLY A 107 18.51 11.72 15.69
N VAL A 108 19.74 11.76 15.23
CA VAL A 108 20.16 10.96 14.09
C VAL A 108 19.94 9.51 14.48
N ASP A 109 18.90 8.89 13.91
CA ASP A 109 18.71 7.46 14.03
C ASP A 109 19.81 6.80 13.18
N THR A 110 20.86 6.38 13.85
CA THR A 110 21.99 5.66 13.22
C THR A 110 21.63 4.22 12.89
N ASN A 111 20.37 3.82 13.19
CA ASN A 111 19.87 2.50 12.87
C ASN A 111 19.79 2.29 11.35
N GLU A 112 20.22 1.12 10.92
CA GLU A 112 20.04 0.63 9.55
C GLU A 112 18.56 0.40 9.20
N ASP A 113 17.68 0.42 10.18
CA ASP A 113 16.24 0.19 10.01
C ASP A 113 15.56 1.38 9.38
N LYS A 114 14.94 1.15 8.23
CA LYS A 114 14.20 2.15 7.45
C LYS A 114 12.70 1.91 7.53
N PHE A 115 11.94 2.99 7.62
CA PHE A 115 10.49 2.93 7.52
C PHE A 115 10.03 2.51 6.13
N PRO A 116 8.87 1.84 6.02
CA PRO A 116 8.27 1.50 4.73
C PRO A 116 7.99 2.76 3.91
N LYS A 117 8.16 2.64 2.60
CA LYS A 117 7.88 3.70 1.63
C LYS A 117 6.54 3.46 0.96
N SER A 118 5.93 4.53 0.44
CA SER A 118 4.72 4.44 -0.37
C SER A 118 4.94 3.80 -1.75
N VAL A 119 6.18 3.68 -2.21
CA VAL A 119 6.54 2.94 -3.42
C VAL A 119 7.30 1.70 -3.00
N ILE A 120 6.77 0.54 -3.34
CA ILE A 120 7.32 -0.77 -2.98
C ILE A 120 7.63 -1.56 -4.25
N ASN A 121 8.79 -2.20 -4.27
CA ASN A 121 9.18 -3.10 -5.35
C ASN A 121 9.01 -4.54 -4.87
N VAL A 122 8.04 -5.24 -5.46
CA VAL A 122 7.83 -6.67 -5.21
C VAL A 122 7.82 -7.37 -6.56
N LYS A 123 8.63 -8.43 -6.67
CA LYS A 123 8.74 -9.21 -7.90
C LYS A 123 7.36 -9.73 -8.29
N SER A 124 6.95 -9.44 -9.52
CA SER A 124 5.75 -10.04 -10.11
C SER A 124 5.86 -11.55 -10.11
N THR A 125 4.74 -12.25 -9.95
CA THR A 125 4.70 -13.71 -10.08
C THR A 125 5.18 -14.14 -11.47
N ASP A 126 5.79 -15.31 -11.54
CA ASP A 126 6.22 -15.86 -12.83
C ASP A 126 4.99 -16.32 -13.62
N ASN A 127 4.78 -15.74 -14.80
CA ASN A 127 3.61 -16.05 -15.64
C ASN A 127 3.48 -17.54 -16.00
N THR A 128 4.56 -18.30 -15.93
CA THR A 128 4.54 -19.75 -16.18
C THR A 128 3.92 -20.55 -15.03
N LYS A 129 3.79 -19.94 -13.86
CA LYS A 129 3.24 -20.56 -12.64
C LYS A 129 1.94 -19.90 -12.17
N ASN A 130 1.48 -18.86 -12.87
CA ASN A 130 0.25 -18.16 -12.47
C ASN A 130 -0.96 -19.01 -12.77
N LEU A 131 -1.77 -19.23 -11.74
CA LEU A 131 -3.08 -19.87 -11.85
C LEU A 131 -4.14 -18.93 -12.43
N HIS A 132 -3.90 -17.63 -12.38
CA HIS A 132 -4.82 -16.59 -12.87
C HIS A 132 -4.06 -15.42 -13.49
N PRO A 133 -4.53 -14.84 -14.63
CA PRO A 133 -3.84 -13.75 -15.33
C PRO A 133 -3.61 -12.50 -14.51
N THR A 134 -4.46 -12.23 -13.54
CA THR A 134 -4.39 -11.04 -12.66
C THR A 134 -3.92 -11.36 -11.25
N GLN A 135 -3.33 -12.55 -11.02
CA GLN A 135 -2.82 -12.98 -9.73
C GLN A 135 -1.81 -11.97 -9.17
N LYS A 136 -2.00 -11.59 -7.92
CA LYS A 136 -1.05 -10.73 -7.20
C LYS A 136 0.05 -11.58 -6.56
N PRO A 137 1.27 -11.05 -6.42
CA PRO A 137 2.34 -11.76 -5.71
C PRO A 137 1.96 -12.03 -4.26
N GLU A 138 2.12 -13.25 -3.80
CA GLU A 138 1.85 -13.64 -2.41
C GLU A 138 2.62 -12.77 -1.42
N LYS A 139 3.90 -12.50 -1.68
CA LYS A 139 4.71 -11.61 -0.84
C LYS A 139 4.17 -10.18 -0.71
N LEU A 140 3.48 -9.69 -1.74
CA LEU A 140 2.83 -8.39 -1.68
C LEU A 140 1.61 -8.44 -0.77
N LEU A 141 0.78 -9.47 -0.92
CA LEU A 141 -0.42 -9.67 -0.11
C LEU A 141 -0.05 -9.93 1.36
N GLU A 142 0.92 -10.79 1.62
CA GLU A 142 1.48 -11.05 2.95
C GLU A 142 1.93 -9.75 3.62
N TRP A 143 2.72 -8.93 2.92
CA TRP A 143 3.19 -7.66 3.45
C TRP A 143 2.03 -6.70 3.79
N LEU A 144 1.01 -6.61 2.94
CA LEU A 144 -0.17 -5.78 3.18
C LEU A 144 -0.99 -6.29 4.37
N ILE A 145 -1.17 -7.60 4.50
CA ILE A 145 -1.86 -8.23 5.63
C ILE A 145 -1.13 -7.92 6.93
N LEU A 146 0.17 -8.20 6.98
CA LEU A 146 0.99 -7.94 8.17
C LEU A 146 1.01 -6.46 8.56
N LEU A 147 0.93 -5.54 7.59
CA LEU A 147 0.94 -4.11 7.82
C LEU A 147 -0.35 -3.61 8.48
N TYR A 148 -1.52 -4.16 8.09
CA TYR A 148 -2.84 -3.65 8.49
C TYR A 148 -3.66 -4.59 9.37
N SER A 149 -3.11 -5.71 9.80
CA SER A 149 -3.80 -6.64 10.70
C SER A 149 -2.86 -7.28 11.71
N ASN A 150 -3.43 -7.78 12.78
CA ASN A 150 -2.74 -8.61 13.77
C ASN A 150 -3.11 -10.08 13.58
N GLU A 151 -2.35 -10.95 14.23
CA GLU A 151 -2.67 -12.38 14.29
C GLU A 151 -4.09 -12.63 14.80
N ASN A 152 -4.78 -13.59 14.19
CA ASN A 152 -6.18 -13.95 14.48
C ASN A 152 -7.23 -12.89 14.09
N GLU A 153 -6.88 -11.83 13.35
CA GLU A 153 -7.86 -10.94 12.77
C GLU A 153 -8.41 -11.49 11.44
N ILE A 154 -9.67 -11.16 11.15
CA ILE A 154 -10.35 -11.65 9.96
C ILE A 154 -9.97 -10.79 8.76
N ILE A 155 -9.51 -11.44 7.70
CA ILE A 155 -9.25 -10.83 6.39
C ILE A 155 -10.36 -11.26 5.43
N LEU A 156 -10.94 -10.29 4.73
CA LEU A 156 -11.92 -10.53 3.67
C LEU A 156 -11.32 -10.21 2.31
N ASP A 157 -11.23 -11.18 1.45
CA ASP A 157 -10.94 -10.99 0.03
C ASP A 157 -12.15 -11.45 -0.79
N ASN A 158 -12.94 -10.49 -1.28
CA ASN A 158 -14.13 -10.76 -2.09
C ASN A 158 -13.80 -10.95 -3.58
N THR A 159 -12.53 -10.87 -3.96
CA THR A 159 -12.04 -11.04 -5.33
C THR A 159 -10.83 -11.97 -5.39
N MET A 160 -10.79 -12.94 -4.48
CA MET A 160 -9.63 -13.79 -4.20
C MET A 160 -9.02 -14.51 -5.41
N GLY A 161 -9.76 -14.66 -6.50
CA GLY A 161 -9.27 -15.28 -7.72
C GLY A 161 -8.74 -16.70 -7.46
N SER A 162 -7.41 -16.87 -7.59
CA SER A 162 -6.73 -18.15 -7.33
C SER A 162 -6.46 -18.43 -5.84
N GLY A 163 -6.92 -17.60 -4.92
CA GLY A 163 -6.70 -17.77 -3.49
C GLY A 163 -5.32 -17.34 -2.98
N SER A 164 -4.65 -16.41 -3.65
CA SER A 164 -3.32 -15.95 -3.24
C SER A 164 -3.30 -15.18 -1.90
N THR A 165 -4.47 -14.88 -1.35
CA THR A 165 -4.64 -14.19 -0.05
C THR A 165 -4.77 -15.17 1.11
N VAL A 166 -4.93 -16.44 0.84
CA VAL A 166 -5.16 -17.53 1.83
C VAL A 166 -3.85 -18.20 2.22
#